data_bc3c85503ecdebd5f6d4448c97900d52
#
_entry.id   bc3c85503ecdebd5f6d4448c97900d52
#
_cell.length_a   1.000
_cell.length_b   1.000
_cell.length_c   1.000
_cell.angle_alpha   90.00
_cell.angle_beta   90.00
_cell.angle_gamma   90.00
#
_symmetry.space_group_name_H-M   'P 1'
#
loop_
_entity.id
_entity.type
_entity.pdbx_description
1 polymer ?
#
loop_
_entity_poly.entity_id
_entity_poly.type
_entity_poly.pdbx_seq_one_letter_code
_entity_poly.pdbx_strand_id
1 'polypeptide(L)'
;MKKTRYAVVDLETTGTGSVEESRIIQIGCAFIEGDQITETYQTKINPQMTIPKRISRLTGITDQQVRQAPKFADVADKIYQKLAGTVFVAHNVNFDFPFLNRELVRSGYPELDLKAIDTVTLSQVLFSRTRGYRLRDLTNYLHIEHDDPHSADSDAVATAHLFLKIKAALSELPIVTLEQLVKLGDQLPLQTATILEAALQKSKRHPNKLPDDLLVVDGLAIKRPAPLNTGEEVNVKKEAYPQTKRSKIKLYNKTLKWRKSQATLMNYVYQQFSQENEERNIVVEAPTGMGKTLGYLLPLSYVGRQRA
;
A
#
# COMPACT_ATOMS: atom_id res chain seq x y z
N MET A 1 27.00 1.01 18.00
CA MET A 1 25.74 1.77 18.03
C MET A 1 24.65 0.88 18.64
N LYS A 2 23.84 1.40 19.58
CA LYS A 2 22.72 0.64 20.16
C LYS A 2 21.73 0.32 19.04
N LYS A 3 21.35 -0.94 18.88
CA LYS A 3 20.34 -1.34 17.86
C LYS A 3 19.00 -0.70 18.23
N THR A 4 18.28 -0.18 17.26
CA THR A 4 16.92 0.33 17.45
C THR A 4 16.00 -0.81 17.85
N ARG A 5 15.28 -0.66 18.95
CA ARG A 5 14.24 -1.58 19.41
C ARG A 5 12.90 -1.04 18.99
N TYR A 6 12.09 -1.85 18.33
CA TYR A 6 10.72 -1.52 17.94
C TYR A 6 9.75 -2.25 18.85
N ALA A 7 8.67 -1.57 19.24
CA ALA A 7 7.55 -2.16 19.96
C ALA A 7 6.33 -2.13 19.05
N VAL A 8 5.94 -3.29 18.56
CA VAL A 8 4.71 -3.44 17.78
C VAL A 8 3.58 -3.67 18.74
N VAL A 9 2.59 -2.80 18.73
CA VAL A 9 1.51 -2.79 19.71
C VAL A 9 0.17 -2.88 18.99
N ASP A 10 -0.72 -3.68 19.54
CA ASP A 10 -2.11 -3.78 19.14
C ASP A 10 -3.01 -3.74 20.38
N LEU A 11 -4.16 -3.08 20.27
CA LEU A 11 -5.10 -2.85 21.35
C LEU A 11 -6.50 -3.34 21.01
N GLU A 12 -7.07 -4.17 21.86
CA GLU A 12 -8.51 -4.39 21.86
C GLU A 12 -9.18 -3.46 22.89
N THR A 13 -10.28 -2.84 22.49
CA THR A 13 -10.95 -1.81 23.28
C THR A 13 -12.45 -2.04 23.36
N THR A 14 -13.12 -1.41 24.33
CA THR A 14 -14.59 -1.48 24.45
C THR A 14 -15.32 -0.76 23.30
N GLY A 15 -14.61 -0.01 22.46
CA GLY A 15 -15.17 0.69 21.30
C GLY A 15 -14.19 1.67 20.68
N THR A 16 -14.56 2.20 19.52
CA THR A 16 -13.80 3.20 18.75
C THR A 16 -14.34 4.62 18.94
N GLY A 17 -15.30 4.80 19.84
CA GLY A 17 -15.95 6.10 20.15
C GLY A 17 -15.02 7.09 20.84
N SER A 18 -15.58 8.19 21.37
CA SER A 18 -14.80 9.14 22.12
C SER A 18 -14.04 8.42 23.25
N VAL A 19 -12.78 8.75 23.40
CA VAL A 19 -11.86 8.07 24.31
C VAL A 19 -12.26 8.20 25.76
N GLU A 20 -13.12 9.16 26.07
CA GLU A 20 -13.69 9.35 27.40
C GLU A 20 -14.57 8.16 27.80
N GLU A 21 -15.20 7.50 26.84
CA GLU A 21 -16.16 6.41 27.05
C GLU A 21 -15.57 5.00 26.80
N SER A 22 -14.44 4.89 26.12
CA SER A 22 -13.85 3.60 25.78
C SER A 22 -12.62 3.25 26.65
N ARG A 23 -12.37 1.96 26.86
CA ARG A 23 -11.28 1.41 27.67
C ARG A 23 -10.58 0.29 26.95
N ILE A 24 -9.30 0.09 27.25
CA ILE A 24 -8.54 -1.08 26.78
C ILE A 24 -9.06 -2.33 27.50
N ILE A 25 -9.25 -3.41 26.75
CA ILE A 25 -9.65 -4.73 27.27
C ILE A 25 -8.56 -5.79 27.05
N GLN A 26 -7.65 -5.55 26.08
CA GLN A 26 -6.44 -6.35 25.88
C GLN A 26 -5.36 -5.47 25.26
N ILE A 27 -4.10 -5.73 25.61
CA ILE A 27 -2.92 -5.21 24.94
C ILE A 27 -2.02 -6.35 24.53
N GLY A 28 -1.56 -6.33 23.28
CA GLY A 28 -0.52 -7.19 22.74
C GLY A 28 0.69 -6.36 22.33
N CYS A 29 1.87 -6.86 22.61
CA CYS A 29 3.13 -6.25 22.20
C CYS A 29 4.08 -7.31 21.67
N ALA A 30 4.74 -7.04 20.55
CA ALA A 30 5.86 -7.81 20.04
C ALA A 30 7.07 -6.88 19.86
N PHE A 31 8.20 -7.24 20.45
CA PHE A 31 9.41 -6.43 20.40
C PHE A 31 10.38 -6.96 19.37
N ILE A 32 10.90 -6.06 18.52
CA ILE A 32 11.83 -6.41 17.45
C ILE A 32 13.17 -5.75 17.70
N GLU A 33 14.25 -6.53 17.65
CA GLU A 33 15.63 -6.09 17.63
C GLU A 33 16.34 -6.66 16.41
N GLY A 34 16.90 -5.78 15.58
CA GLY A 34 17.43 -6.21 14.28
C GLY A 34 16.29 -6.69 13.36
N ASP A 35 16.34 -7.98 12.99
CA ASP A 35 15.38 -8.60 12.08
C ASP A 35 14.65 -9.79 12.73
N GLN A 36 14.55 -9.79 14.06
CA GLN A 36 13.91 -10.86 14.83
C GLN A 36 12.98 -10.29 15.90
N ILE A 37 11.88 -11.01 16.16
CA ILE A 37 11.04 -10.79 17.33
C ILE A 37 11.76 -11.40 18.52
N THR A 38 12.10 -10.58 19.52
CA THR A 38 12.91 -11.00 20.69
C THR A 38 12.08 -11.22 21.94
N GLU A 39 10.90 -10.60 22.02
CA GLU A 39 10.04 -10.67 23.18
C GLU A 39 8.60 -10.43 22.77
N THR A 40 7.66 -11.07 23.45
CA THR A 40 6.23 -10.75 23.38
C THR A 40 5.69 -10.45 24.77
N TYR A 41 4.68 -9.62 24.83
CA TYR A 41 3.95 -9.34 26.07
C TYR A 41 2.49 -9.17 25.76
N GLN A 42 1.63 -9.78 26.56
CA GLN A 42 0.17 -9.59 26.47
C GLN A 42 -0.45 -9.56 27.85
N THR A 43 -1.57 -8.89 27.95
CA THR A 43 -2.45 -8.99 29.11
C THR A 43 -3.87 -8.58 28.75
N LYS A 44 -4.84 -9.29 29.29
CA LYS A 44 -6.23 -8.82 29.35
C LYS A 44 -6.33 -7.76 30.45
N ILE A 45 -7.27 -6.83 30.29
CA ILE A 45 -7.44 -5.67 31.16
C ILE A 45 -8.91 -5.57 31.55
N ASN A 46 -9.17 -5.39 32.82
CA ASN A 46 -10.51 -5.11 33.33
C ASN A 46 -10.86 -3.64 33.03
N PRO A 47 -11.78 -3.37 32.09
CA PRO A 47 -12.15 -2.00 31.71
C PRO A 47 -12.99 -1.28 32.76
N GLN A 48 -13.39 -1.97 33.82
CA GLN A 48 -14.31 -1.47 34.87
C GLN A 48 -15.67 -1.00 34.33
N MET A 49 -16.06 -1.52 33.17
CA MET A 49 -17.34 -1.28 32.51
C MET A 49 -17.74 -2.51 31.71
N THR A 50 -19.01 -2.60 31.34
CA THR A 50 -19.51 -3.71 30.50
C THR A 50 -18.99 -3.58 29.08
N ILE A 51 -18.50 -4.69 28.53
CA ILE A 51 -18.04 -4.78 27.14
C ILE A 51 -19.27 -4.85 26.23
N PRO A 52 -19.40 -3.94 25.23
CA PRO A 52 -20.53 -3.99 24.30
C PRO A 52 -20.58 -5.34 23.55
N LYS A 53 -21.76 -5.92 23.39
CA LYS A 53 -21.94 -7.23 22.74
C LYS A 53 -21.30 -7.33 21.34
N ARG A 54 -21.26 -6.21 20.60
CA ARG A 54 -20.61 -6.13 19.29
C ARG A 54 -19.10 -6.35 19.42
N ILE A 55 -18.48 -5.77 20.44
CA ILE A 55 -17.04 -5.91 20.69
C ILE A 55 -16.74 -7.34 21.14
N SER A 56 -17.50 -7.87 22.10
CA SER A 56 -17.30 -9.29 22.52
C SER A 56 -17.44 -10.29 21.37
N ARG A 57 -18.31 -10.02 20.39
CA ARG A 57 -18.43 -10.87 19.18
C ARG A 57 -17.23 -10.72 18.24
N LEU A 58 -16.64 -9.53 18.16
CA LEU A 58 -15.49 -9.23 17.28
C LEU A 58 -14.19 -9.82 17.86
N THR A 59 -13.93 -9.56 19.15
CA THR A 59 -12.67 -9.87 19.82
C THR A 59 -12.67 -11.22 20.54
N GLY A 60 -13.85 -11.83 20.73
CA GLY A 60 -14.02 -13.00 21.57
C GLY A 60 -13.87 -12.72 23.08
N ILE A 61 -13.56 -11.47 23.47
CA ILE A 61 -13.35 -11.09 24.89
C ILE A 61 -14.70 -10.77 25.54
N THR A 62 -14.96 -11.42 26.68
CA THR A 62 -16.20 -11.28 27.43
C THR A 62 -15.97 -10.65 28.81
N ASP A 63 -17.02 -10.05 29.39
CA ASP A 63 -16.97 -9.52 30.76
C ASP A 63 -16.47 -10.53 31.79
N GLN A 64 -16.81 -11.81 31.59
CA GLN A 64 -16.36 -12.90 32.49
C GLN A 64 -14.84 -13.07 32.44
N GLN A 65 -14.24 -12.99 31.25
CA GLN A 65 -12.80 -13.18 31.06
C GLN A 65 -11.97 -12.04 31.63
N VAL A 66 -12.50 -10.79 31.61
CA VAL A 66 -11.78 -9.60 32.11
C VAL A 66 -12.09 -9.26 33.55
N ARG A 67 -13.09 -9.91 34.17
CA ARG A 67 -13.52 -9.62 35.54
C ARG A 67 -12.38 -9.73 36.55
N GLN A 68 -11.52 -10.75 36.41
CA GLN A 68 -10.38 -11.01 37.29
C GLN A 68 -9.06 -10.49 36.72
N ALA A 69 -9.08 -9.87 35.53
CA ALA A 69 -7.90 -9.26 34.94
C ALA A 69 -7.50 -7.99 35.72
N PRO A 70 -6.23 -7.61 35.69
CA PRO A 70 -5.78 -6.35 36.29
C PRO A 70 -6.48 -5.16 35.64
N LYS A 71 -6.66 -4.08 36.37
CA LYS A 71 -7.04 -2.78 35.79
C LYS A 71 -5.85 -2.22 35.01
N PHE A 72 -6.10 -1.30 34.11
CA PHE A 72 -5.00 -0.68 33.35
C PHE A 72 -3.97 -0.03 34.28
N ALA A 73 -4.39 0.67 35.33
CA ALA A 73 -3.50 1.28 36.31
C ALA A 73 -2.54 0.27 37.00
N ASP A 74 -2.98 -0.99 37.19
CA ASP A 74 -2.15 -2.03 37.84
C ASP A 74 -1.01 -2.51 36.92
N VAL A 75 -1.12 -2.32 35.63
CA VAL A 75 -0.14 -2.75 34.61
C VAL A 75 0.55 -1.59 33.90
N ALA A 76 0.09 -0.36 34.13
CA ALA A 76 0.55 0.84 33.44
C ALA A 76 2.07 1.05 33.56
N ASP A 77 2.65 0.85 34.77
CA ASP A 77 4.10 0.94 34.98
C ASP A 77 4.87 -0.03 34.10
N LYS A 78 4.46 -1.29 34.11
CA LYS A 78 5.12 -2.34 33.32
C LYS A 78 5.03 -2.06 31.81
N ILE A 79 3.89 -1.57 31.33
CA ILE A 79 3.70 -1.19 29.93
C ILE A 79 4.60 0.00 29.60
N TYR A 80 4.57 1.04 30.41
CA TYR A 80 5.37 2.24 30.22
C TYR A 80 6.86 1.92 30.16
N GLN A 81 7.39 1.12 31.11
CA GLN A 81 8.79 0.70 31.15
C GLN A 81 9.20 -0.14 29.94
N LYS A 82 8.33 -1.05 29.48
CA LYS A 82 8.61 -1.88 28.30
C LYS A 82 8.69 -1.08 27.00
N LEU A 83 7.89 -0.03 26.89
CA LEU A 83 7.83 0.84 25.71
C LEU A 83 8.88 1.95 25.74
N ALA A 84 9.38 2.33 26.90
CA ALA A 84 10.35 3.41 27.07
C ALA A 84 11.58 3.20 26.17
N GLY A 85 11.91 4.23 25.36
CA GLY A 85 13.06 4.22 24.45
C GLY A 85 12.93 3.30 23.22
N THR A 86 11.75 2.78 22.94
CA THR A 86 11.47 2.04 21.69
C THR A 86 10.96 2.97 20.61
N VAL A 87 10.82 2.44 19.39
CA VAL A 87 10.00 3.03 18.32
C VAL A 87 8.68 2.28 18.31
N PHE A 88 7.58 3.01 18.50
CA PHE A 88 6.24 2.43 18.49
C PHE A 88 5.80 2.08 17.05
N VAL A 89 5.21 0.93 16.86
CA VAL A 89 4.71 0.48 15.56
C VAL A 89 3.30 -0.07 15.74
N ALA A 90 2.38 0.29 14.87
CA ALA A 90 1.04 -0.30 14.88
C ALA A 90 0.46 -0.41 13.46
N HIS A 91 -0.58 -1.22 13.34
CA HIS A 91 -1.37 -1.32 12.12
C HIS A 91 -2.58 -0.39 12.19
N ASN A 92 -2.44 0.83 11.67
CA ASN A 92 -3.26 2.03 11.88
C ASN A 92 -2.89 2.77 13.19
N VAL A 93 -1.66 3.23 13.24
CA VAL A 93 -1.03 3.86 14.40
C VAL A 93 -1.82 5.03 15.00
N ASN A 94 -2.65 5.70 14.20
CA ASN A 94 -3.50 6.79 14.66
C ASN A 94 -4.61 6.35 15.63
N PHE A 95 -4.86 5.05 15.75
CA PHE A 95 -5.77 4.51 16.75
C PHE A 95 -5.02 4.10 18.02
N ASP A 96 -4.05 3.20 17.92
CA ASP A 96 -3.42 2.56 19.08
C ASP A 96 -2.55 3.54 19.89
N PHE A 97 -1.73 4.32 19.24
CA PHE A 97 -0.78 5.19 19.92
C PHE A 97 -1.45 6.28 20.77
N PRO A 98 -2.39 7.07 20.22
CA PRO A 98 -3.11 8.05 21.05
C PRO A 98 -4.00 7.39 22.11
N PHE A 99 -4.57 6.21 21.83
CA PHE A 99 -5.42 5.52 22.79
C PHE A 99 -4.61 5.06 24.00
N LEU A 100 -3.45 4.45 23.77
CA LEU A 100 -2.56 4.02 24.84
C LEU A 100 -2.06 5.20 25.68
N ASN A 101 -1.65 6.29 25.04
CA ASN A 101 -1.20 7.50 25.74
C ASN A 101 -2.29 8.05 26.68
N ARG A 102 -3.53 8.08 26.24
CA ARG A 102 -4.63 8.54 27.09
C ARG A 102 -4.89 7.63 28.28
N GLU A 103 -4.78 6.32 28.14
CA GLU A 103 -4.92 5.39 29.27
C GLU A 103 -3.74 5.52 30.24
N LEU A 104 -2.52 5.77 29.74
CA LEU A 104 -1.36 6.06 30.58
C LEU A 104 -1.55 7.34 31.38
N VAL A 105 -1.93 8.45 30.74
CA VAL A 105 -2.21 9.74 31.40
C VAL A 105 -3.32 9.60 32.45
N ARG A 106 -4.39 8.87 32.14
CA ARG A 106 -5.48 8.58 33.09
C ARG A 106 -4.99 7.80 34.31
N SER A 107 -3.95 7.00 34.13
CA SER A 107 -3.31 6.20 35.19
C SER A 107 -2.19 6.94 35.90
N GLY A 108 -1.98 8.25 35.64
CA GLY A 108 -0.99 9.09 36.30
C GLY A 108 0.41 9.03 35.68
N TYR A 109 0.57 8.44 34.50
CA TYR A 109 1.84 8.42 33.75
C TYR A 109 1.89 9.56 32.74
N PRO A 110 3.06 10.07 32.39
CA PRO A 110 3.20 10.99 31.27
C PRO A 110 2.90 10.29 29.94
N GLU A 111 2.58 11.07 28.91
CA GLU A 111 2.53 10.54 27.55
C GLU A 111 3.88 9.94 27.13
N LEU A 112 3.82 8.91 26.29
CA LEU A 112 5.00 8.33 25.69
C LEU A 112 5.54 9.29 24.63
N ASP A 113 6.73 9.82 24.85
CA ASP A 113 7.48 10.58 23.83
C ASP A 113 8.29 9.60 22.95
N LEU A 114 7.59 8.96 22.02
CA LEU A 114 8.15 7.95 21.12
C LEU A 114 7.87 8.32 19.66
N LYS A 115 8.81 7.94 18.80
CA LYS A 115 8.53 7.90 17.38
C LYS A 115 7.50 6.80 17.12
N ALA A 116 6.50 7.08 16.28
CA ALA A 116 5.43 6.15 15.97
C ALA A 116 5.31 5.93 14.45
N ILE A 117 5.22 4.67 14.04
CA ILE A 117 5.27 4.21 12.65
C ILE A 117 3.97 3.48 12.30
N ASP A 118 3.38 3.81 11.14
CA ASP A 118 2.18 3.18 10.60
C ASP A 118 2.50 2.13 9.53
N THR A 119 2.12 0.88 9.79
CA THR A 119 2.33 -0.21 8.82
C THR A 119 1.31 -0.21 7.69
N VAL A 120 0.10 0.38 7.85
CA VAL A 120 -0.90 0.49 6.79
C VAL A 120 -0.37 1.34 5.66
N THR A 121 0.08 2.55 5.97
CA THR A 121 0.59 3.50 4.98
C THR A 121 1.84 2.98 4.28
N LEU A 122 2.76 2.37 5.02
CA LEU A 122 3.94 1.73 4.42
C LEU A 122 3.56 0.57 3.49
N SER A 123 2.55 -0.21 3.86
CA SER A 123 2.06 -1.30 3.01
C SER A 123 1.39 -0.78 1.73
N GLN A 124 0.68 0.35 1.79
CA GLN A 124 0.11 1.01 0.61
C GLN A 124 1.20 1.45 -0.39
N VAL A 125 2.33 1.91 0.11
CA VAL A 125 3.48 2.29 -0.72
C VAL A 125 4.17 1.06 -1.33
N LEU A 126 4.37 -0.01 -0.56
CA LEU A 126 5.24 -1.12 -0.94
C LEU A 126 4.49 -2.29 -1.62
N PHE A 127 3.23 -2.53 -1.26
CA PHE A 127 2.47 -3.72 -1.66
C PHE A 127 1.23 -3.35 -2.48
N SER A 128 1.41 -2.63 -3.59
CA SER A 128 0.32 -2.13 -4.44
C SER A 128 -0.55 -3.21 -5.12
N ARG A 129 -0.12 -4.48 -5.08
CA ARG A 129 -0.84 -5.61 -5.71
C ARG A 129 -1.75 -6.37 -4.74
N THR A 130 -1.80 -5.98 -3.47
CA THR A 130 -2.74 -6.57 -2.51
C THR A 130 -4.18 -6.14 -2.79
N ARG A 131 -5.16 -6.97 -2.38
CA ARG A 131 -6.59 -6.66 -2.53
C ARG A 131 -7.10 -5.64 -1.53
N GLY A 132 -6.40 -5.45 -0.43
CA GLY A 132 -6.72 -4.52 0.65
C GLY A 132 -5.57 -4.38 1.62
N TYR A 133 -5.71 -3.46 2.57
CA TYR A 133 -4.65 -3.13 3.53
C TYR A 133 -5.07 -3.39 4.98
N ARG A 134 -6.09 -4.20 5.21
CA ARG A 134 -6.35 -4.77 6.54
C ARG A 134 -5.26 -5.78 6.85
N LEU A 135 -4.96 -5.97 8.13
CA LEU A 135 -3.92 -6.92 8.55
C LEU A 135 -4.11 -8.30 7.90
N ARG A 136 -5.33 -8.84 7.91
CA ARG A 136 -5.66 -10.11 7.26
C ARG A 136 -5.38 -10.15 5.75
N ASP A 137 -5.62 -9.04 5.02
CA ASP A 137 -5.37 -8.99 3.59
C ASP A 137 -3.87 -9.06 3.31
N LEU A 138 -3.08 -8.35 4.12
CA LEU A 138 -1.62 -8.29 4.02
C LEU A 138 -0.95 -9.59 4.48
N THR A 139 -1.41 -10.19 5.58
CA THR A 139 -0.88 -11.47 6.06
C THR A 139 -1.11 -12.58 5.04
N ASN A 140 -2.30 -12.65 4.43
CA ASN A 140 -2.58 -13.58 3.33
C ASN A 140 -1.70 -13.31 2.10
N TYR A 141 -1.53 -12.04 1.69
CA TYR A 141 -0.73 -11.67 0.53
C TYR A 141 0.76 -11.98 0.71
N LEU A 142 1.29 -11.78 1.92
CA LEU A 142 2.70 -11.96 2.26
C LEU A 142 3.03 -13.33 2.86
N HIS A 143 2.03 -14.23 2.94
CA HIS A 143 2.15 -15.55 3.55
C HIS A 143 2.68 -15.50 5.00
N ILE A 144 2.10 -14.61 5.80
CA ILE A 144 2.38 -14.48 7.23
C ILE A 144 1.32 -15.29 7.99
N GLU A 145 1.76 -16.15 8.90
CA GLU A 145 0.87 -16.89 9.81
C GLU A 145 0.11 -15.91 10.72
N HIS A 146 -1.19 -16.09 10.84
CA HIS A 146 -2.07 -15.26 11.64
C HIS A 146 -3.25 -16.10 12.13
N ASP A 147 -3.04 -16.79 13.27
CA ASP A 147 -3.89 -17.89 13.71
C ASP A 147 -5.17 -17.42 14.41
N ASP A 148 -5.13 -16.32 15.17
CA ASP A 148 -6.27 -15.84 15.97
C ASP A 148 -6.50 -14.32 15.71
N PRO A 149 -7.09 -13.96 14.56
CA PRO A 149 -7.44 -12.57 14.25
C PRO A 149 -8.39 -11.97 15.30
N HIS A 150 -8.16 -10.70 15.63
CA HIS A 150 -8.88 -9.94 16.68
C HIS A 150 -8.52 -10.38 18.11
N SER A 151 -7.32 -10.94 18.28
CA SER A 151 -6.66 -11.07 19.57
C SER A 151 -5.40 -10.22 19.56
N ALA A 152 -5.27 -9.24 20.45
CA ALA A 152 -4.21 -8.23 20.40
C ALA A 152 -2.80 -8.83 20.38
N ASP A 153 -2.57 -9.98 21.01
CA ASP A 153 -1.27 -10.67 20.97
C ASP A 153 -0.98 -11.28 19.60
N SER A 154 -1.97 -11.94 18.98
CA SER A 154 -1.84 -12.49 17.63
C SER A 154 -1.66 -11.38 16.60
N ASP A 155 -2.46 -10.31 16.71
CA ASP A 155 -2.41 -9.17 15.78
C ASP A 155 -1.08 -8.39 15.93
N ALA A 156 -0.55 -8.22 17.15
CA ALA A 156 0.77 -7.62 17.36
C ALA A 156 1.91 -8.47 16.76
N VAL A 157 1.87 -9.79 16.90
CA VAL A 157 2.87 -10.70 16.32
C VAL A 157 2.77 -10.70 14.78
N ALA A 158 1.56 -10.81 14.23
CA ALA A 158 1.34 -10.75 12.79
C ALA A 158 1.79 -9.39 12.20
N THR A 159 1.50 -8.29 12.89
CA THR A 159 1.98 -6.95 12.53
C THR A 159 3.50 -6.83 12.64
N ALA A 160 4.14 -7.50 13.61
CA ALA A 160 5.59 -7.54 13.72
C ALA A 160 6.23 -8.27 12.53
N HIS A 161 5.67 -9.39 12.11
CA HIS A 161 6.11 -10.08 10.89
C HIS A 161 5.88 -9.23 9.63
N LEU A 162 4.74 -8.53 9.53
CA LEU A 162 4.47 -7.57 8.45
C LEU A 162 5.52 -6.45 8.44
N PHE A 163 5.86 -5.89 9.60
CA PHE A 163 6.87 -4.84 9.72
C PHE A 163 8.27 -5.33 9.30
N LEU A 164 8.63 -6.57 9.62
CA LEU A 164 9.86 -7.20 9.11
C LEU A 164 9.86 -7.36 7.58
N LYS A 165 8.73 -7.73 6.97
CA LYS A 165 8.58 -7.76 5.50
C LYS A 165 8.69 -6.36 4.88
N ILE A 166 8.12 -5.33 5.52
CA ILE A 166 8.27 -3.92 5.13
C ILE A 166 9.75 -3.52 5.16
N LYS A 167 10.48 -3.81 6.25
CA LYS A 167 11.91 -3.51 6.36
C LYS A 167 12.74 -4.20 5.26
N ALA A 168 12.43 -5.46 4.98
CA ALA A 168 13.09 -6.20 3.90
C ALA A 168 12.81 -5.55 2.53
N ALA A 169 11.55 -5.27 2.22
CA ALA A 169 11.15 -4.62 0.96
C ALA A 169 11.82 -3.24 0.79
N LEU A 170 11.88 -2.42 1.85
CA LEU A 170 12.58 -1.13 1.82
C LEU A 170 14.08 -1.29 1.52
N SER A 171 14.71 -2.36 2.01
CA SER A 171 16.14 -2.59 1.78
C SER A 171 16.47 -3.03 0.35
N GLU A 172 15.48 -3.48 -0.41
CA GLU A 172 15.61 -3.89 -1.82
C GLU A 172 15.35 -2.74 -2.80
N LEU A 173 14.76 -1.63 -2.32
CA LEU A 173 14.45 -0.49 -3.20
C LEU A 173 15.72 0.20 -3.70
N PRO A 174 15.73 0.65 -4.97
CA PRO A 174 16.78 1.52 -5.49
C PRO A 174 16.92 2.80 -4.67
N ILE A 175 18.14 3.30 -4.52
CA ILE A 175 18.43 4.55 -3.78
C ILE A 175 17.57 5.70 -4.29
N VAL A 176 17.46 5.86 -5.60
CA VAL A 176 16.65 6.93 -6.21
C VAL A 176 15.17 6.86 -5.80
N THR A 177 14.63 5.64 -5.66
CA THR A 177 13.25 5.43 -5.19
C THR A 177 13.12 5.82 -3.71
N LEU A 178 14.07 5.41 -2.86
CA LEU A 178 14.08 5.80 -1.45
C LEU A 178 14.22 7.33 -1.28
N GLU A 179 15.03 8.00 -2.12
CA GLU A 179 15.16 9.46 -2.10
C GLU A 179 13.84 10.17 -2.43
N GLN A 180 13.07 9.65 -3.38
CA GLN A 180 11.75 10.21 -3.70
C GLN A 180 10.74 9.93 -2.56
N LEU A 181 10.75 8.72 -1.99
CA LEU A 181 9.86 8.39 -0.87
C LEU A 181 10.14 9.26 0.36
N VAL A 182 11.41 9.52 0.67
CA VAL A 182 11.79 10.42 1.79
C VAL A 182 11.28 11.85 1.55
N LYS A 183 11.33 12.38 0.31
CA LYS A 183 10.77 13.71 -0.01
C LYS A 183 9.26 13.80 0.23
N LEU A 184 8.54 12.68 0.12
CA LEU A 184 7.10 12.61 0.38
C LEU A 184 6.79 12.27 1.85
N GLY A 185 7.82 12.11 2.68
CA GLY A 185 7.70 11.65 4.06
C GLY A 185 6.77 12.48 4.94
N ASP A 186 6.71 13.80 4.73
CA ASP A 186 5.85 14.73 5.48
C ASP A 186 4.34 14.43 5.30
N GLN A 187 3.95 13.64 4.30
CA GLN A 187 2.57 13.21 4.07
C GLN A 187 2.20 11.94 4.85
N LEU A 188 3.18 11.29 5.47
CA LEU A 188 2.96 10.06 6.23
C LEU A 188 2.54 10.37 7.67
N PRO A 189 1.70 9.54 8.30
CA PRO A 189 1.23 9.76 9.65
C PRO A 189 2.38 9.70 10.66
N LEU A 190 2.33 10.57 11.65
CA LEU A 190 3.29 10.68 12.74
C LEU A 190 4.73 10.68 12.24
N GLN A 191 5.60 9.84 12.80
CA GLN A 191 7.02 9.76 12.41
C GLN A 191 7.30 8.57 11.46
N THR A 192 6.32 8.12 10.69
CA THR A 192 6.46 6.99 9.75
C THR A 192 7.59 7.19 8.74
N ALA A 193 7.88 8.43 8.34
CA ALA A 193 8.99 8.77 7.45
C ALA A 193 10.35 8.31 7.97
N THR A 194 10.53 8.20 9.28
CA THR A 194 11.85 7.87 9.88
C THR A 194 12.36 6.48 9.47
N ILE A 195 11.49 5.54 9.13
CA ILE A 195 11.91 4.23 8.62
C ILE A 195 12.44 4.33 7.18
N LEU A 196 11.86 5.23 6.35
CA LEU A 196 12.33 5.51 5.00
C LEU A 196 13.72 6.17 5.03
N GLU A 197 13.91 7.14 5.92
CA GLU A 197 15.20 7.81 6.14
C GLU A 197 16.26 6.79 6.58
N ALA A 198 15.93 5.91 7.53
CA ALA A 198 16.82 4.86 7.99
C ALA A 198 17.21 3.89 6.87
N ALA A 199 16.23 3.49 6.02
CA ALA A 199 16.47 2.65 4.86
C ALA A 199 17.38 3.34 3.84
N LEU A 200 17.15 4.62 3.55
CA LEU A 200 17.98 5.42 2.64
C LEU A 200 19.43 5.52 3.16
N GLN A 201 19.61 5.82 4.45
CA GLN A 201 20.95 5.90 5.05
C GLN A 201 21.67 4.55 5.02
N LYS A 202 20.96 3.45 5.25
CA LYS A 202 21.53 2.09 5.13
C LYS A 202 21.94 1.80 3.68
N SER A 203 21.08 2.10 2.72
CA SER A 203 21.33 1.88 1.30
C SER A 203 22.48 2.74 0.75
N LYS A 204 22.65 3.99 1.25
CA LYS A 204 23.81 4.83 0.90
C LYS A 204 25.13 4.28 1.42
N ARG A 205 25.14 3.56 2.54
CA ARG A 205 26.35 2.91 3.08
C ARG A 205 26.69 1.60 2.37
N HIS A 206 25.68 0.89 1.91
CA HIS A 206 25.78 -0.39 1.22
C HIS A 206 24.91 -0.35 -0.02
N PRO A 207 25.35 0.32 -1.11
CA PRO A 207 24.53 0.53 -2.27
C PRO A 207 24.26 -0.78 -3.00
N ASN A 208 22.99 -1.07 -3.19
CA ASN A 208 22.57 -2.16 -4.08
C ASN A 208 22.77 -1.71 -5.55
N LYS A 209 23.23 -2.63 -6.40
CA LYS A 209 23.23 -2.40 -7.84
C LYS A 209 21.77 -2.19 -8.30
N LEU A 210 21.56 -1.19 -9.18
CA LEU A 210 20.26 -1.03 -9.82
C LEU A 210 19.94 -2.32 -10.60
N PRO A 211 18.76 -2.93 -10.42
CA PRO A 211 18.34 -4.10 -11.20
C PRO A 211 18.46 -3.83 -12.70
N ASP A 212 18.91 -4.83 -13.48
CA ASP A 212 19.22 -4.67 -14.91
C ASP A 212 17.96 -4.37 -15.75
N ASP A 213 16.77 -4.72 -15.24
CA ASP A 213 15.46 -4.42 -15.85
C ASP A 213 14.94 -3.03 -15.53
N LEU A 214 15.66 -2.24 -14.73
CA LEU A 214 15.32 -0.86 -14.41
C LEU A 214 16.25 0.13 -15.12
N LEU A 215 15.75 1.34 -15.34
CA LEU A 215 16.53 2.52 -15.73
C LEU A 215 16.07 3.73 -14.92
N VAL A 216 16.94 4.71 -14.79
CA VAL A 216 16.62 5.96 -14.09
C VAL A 216 16.32 7.04 -15.11
N VAL A 217 15.11 7.62 -15.03
CA VAL A 217 14.67 8.75 -15.84
C VAL A 217 14.11 9.82 -14.91
N ASP A 218 14.65 11.02 -14.98
CA ASP A 218 14.21 12.17 -14.16
C ASP A 218 14.13 11.87 -12.65
N GLY A 219 15.09 11.07 -12.15
CA GLY A 219 15.17 10.67 -10.73
C GLY A 219 14.16 9.59 -10.32
N LEU A 220 13.51 8.93 -11.27
CA LEU A 220 12.61 7.80 -11.04
C LEU A 220 13.22 6.51 -11.59
N ALA A 221 13.16 5.43 -10.81
CA ALA A 221 13.50 4.10 -11.29
C ALA A 221 12.27 3.51 -12.00
N ILE A 222 12.35 3.34 -13.31
CA ILE A 222 11.27 2.79 -14.14
C ILE A 222 11.70 1.50 -14.81
N LYS A 223 10.75 0.62 -15.10
CA LYS A 223 11.02 -0.61 -15.79
C LYS A 223 11.47 -0.32 -17.22
N ARG A 224 12.57 -0.94 -17.67
CA ARG A 224 13.00 -0.86 -19.07
C ARG A 224 11.87 -1.35 -19.97
N PRO A 225 11.53 -0.60 -21.04
CA PRO A 225 10.62 -1.11 -22.04
C PRO A 225 11.14 -2.47 -22.52
N ALA A 226 10.26 -3.46 -22.61
CA ALA A 226 10.61 -4.67 -23.31
C ALA A 226 11.06 -4.28 -24.73
N PRO A 227 12.15 -4.86 -25.29
CA PRO A 227 12.47 -4.67 -26.69
C PRO A 227 11.18 -4.96 -27.47
N LEU A 228 10.81 -4.01 -28.32
CA LEU A 228 9.71 -4.26 -29.25
C LEU A 228 10.07 -5.57 -29.96
N ASN A 229 9.26 -6.60 -29.72
CA ASN A 229 9.38 -7.83 -30.47
C ASN A 229 9.02 -7.43 -31.90
N THR A 230 10.04 -7.00 -32.67
CA THR A 230 9.93 -6.88 -34.11
C THR A 230 9.84 -8.32 -34.57
N GLY A 231 8.68 -8.94 -34.29
CA GLY A 231 8.38 -10.29 -34.69
C GLY A 231 8.71 -10.43 -36.18
N GLU A 232 8.97 -11.68 -36.62
CA GLU A 232 9.13 -12.08 -37.99
C GLU A 232 8.34 -11.16 -38.91
N GLU A 233 8.97 -10.61 -39.93
CA GLU A 233 8.32 -9.77 -40.96
C GLU A 233 7.02 -10.44 -41.36
N VAL A 234 5.92 -10.05 -40.68
CA VAL A 234 4.59 -10.52 -41.07
C VAL A 234 4.37 -9.91 -42.43
N ASN A 235 4.32 -10.75 -43.45
CA ASN A 235 4.06 -10.34 -44.85
C ASN A 235 2.62 -9.77 -44.88
N VAL A 236 2.48 -8.50 -44.51
CA VAL A 236 1.20 -7.84 -44.35
C VAL A 236 0.72 -7.37 -45.70
N LYS A 237 -0.37 -7.95 -46.20
CA LYS A 237 -1.00 -7.46 -47.44
C LYS A 237 -1.30 -5.97 -47.28
N LYS A 238 -0.76 -5.15 -48.18
CA LYS A 238 -1.05 -3.72 -48.23
C LYS A 238 -2.50 -3.53 -48.72
N GLU A 239 -3.39 -3.25 -47.82
CA GLU A 239 -4.80 -2.96 -48.11
C GLU A 239 -5.05 -1.47 -48.04
N ALA A 240 -5.88 -0.95 -48.98
CA ALA A 240 -6.28 0.45 -48.94
C ALA A 240 -7.19 0.75 -47.71
N TYR A 241 -6.89 1.84 -47.06
CA TYR A 241 -7.68 2.27 -45.90
C TYR A 241 -9.15 2.53 -46.30
N PRO A 242 -10.14 1.96 -45.59
CA PRO A 242 -11.56 2.11 -45.93
C PRO A 242 -12.09 3.50 -45.54
N GLN A 243 -12.10 4.44 -46.48
CA GLN A 243 -12.49 5.84 -46.20
C GLN A 243 -14.04 6.03 -46.11
N THR A 244 -14.81 5.22 -46.83
CA THR A 244 -16.27 5.41 -46.93
C THR A 244 -17.05 4.64 -45.84
N LYS A 245 -18.30 5.06 -45.61
CA LYS A 245 -19.25 4.32 -44.73
C LYS A 245 -19.39 2.85 -45.15
N ARG A 246 -19.56 2.60 -46.45
CA ARG A 246 -19.79 1.24 -47.01
C ARG A 246 -18.56 0.36 -46.80
N SER A 247 -17.34 0.89 -47.00
CA SER A 247 -16.12 0.15 -46.81
C SER A 247 -15.80 -0.10 -45.32
N LYS A 248 -16.07 0.85 -44.42
CA LYS A 248 -15.89 0.65 -42.97
C LYS A 248 -16.88 -0.37 -42.41
N ILE A 249 -18.15 -0.37 -42.82
CA ILE A 249 -19.16 -1.34 -42.37
C ILE A 249 -18.74 -2.78 -42.68
N LYS A 250 -18.03 -3.00 -43.78
CA LYS A 250 -17.53 -4.34 -44.14
C LYS A 250 -16.52 -4.89 -43.15
N LEU A 251 -15.80 -3.99 -42.43
CA LEU A 251 -14.84 -4.38 -41.38
C LEU A 251 -15.54 -4.69 -40.05
N TYR A 252 -16.75 -4.17 -39.85
CA TYR A 252 -17.50 -4.41 -38.64
C TYR A 252 -18.15 -5.80 -38.70
N ASN A 253 -17.88 -6.62 -37.70
CA ASN A 253 -18.67 -7.81 -37.52
C ASN A 253 -20.11 -7.39 -37.13
N LYS A 254 -21.08 -8.32 -37.23
CA LYS A 254 -22.50 -8.03 -36.94
C LYS A 254 -22.78 -7.41 -35.54
N THR A 255 -21.77 -7.37 -34.66
CA THR A 255 -21.88 -6.86 -33.28
C THR A 255 -21.57 -5.37 -33.17
N LEU A 256 -20.87 -4.77 -34.13
CA LEU A 256 -20.50 -3.36 -34.10
C LEU A 256 -21.53 -2.49 -34.84
N LYS A 257 -22.05 -1.47 -34.15
CA LYS A 257 -22.96 -0.49 -34.73
C LYS A 257 -22.20 0.67 -35.37
N TRP A 258 -22.62 1.09 -36.56
CA TRP A 258 -22.08 2.28 -37.21
C TRP A 258 -22.32 3.53 -36.37
N ARG A 259 -21.30 4.36 -36.22
CA ARG A 259 -21.36 5.68 -35.57
C ARG A 259 -20.60 6.71 -36.41
N LYS A 260 -21.29 7.78 -36.81
CA LYS A 260 -20.73 8.82 -37.70
C LYS A 260 -19.51 9.49 -37.06
N SER A 261 -19.58 9.88 -35.77
CA SER A 261 -18.50 10.53 -35.04
C SER A 261 -17.23 9.67 -34.94
N GLN A 262 -17.41 8.35 -34.71
CA GLN A 262 -16.28 7.41 -34.70
C GLN A 262 -15.61 7.32 -36.08
N ALA A 263 -16.39 7.28 -37.15
CA ALA A 263 -15.88 7.22 -38.52
C ALA A 263 -15.14 8.51 -38.91
N THR A 264 -15.63 9.66 -38.42
CA THR A 264 -14.95 10.96 -38.59
C THR A 264 -13.60 10.96 -37.89
N LEU A 265 -13.55 10.48 -36.62
CA LEU A 265 -12.28 10.32 -35.90
C LEU A 265 -11.32 9.40 -36.61
N MET A 266 -11.78 8.25 -37.09
CA MET A 266 -10.97 7.29 -37.85
C MET A 266 -10.32 7.95 -39.09
N ASN A 267 -11.11 8.68 -39.88
CA ASN A 267 -10.60 9.33 -41.08
C ASN A 267 -9.60 10.44 -40.74
N TYR A 268 -9.88 11.22 -39.70
CA TYR A 268 -8.99 12.27 -39.20
C TYR A 268 -7.63 11.70 -38.77
N VAL A 269 -7.65 10.65 -37.92
CA VAL A 269 -6.41 9.98 -37.47
C VAL A 269 -5.64 9.42 -38.67
N TYR A 270 -6.31 8.70 -39.59
CA TYR A 270 -5.64 8.17 -40.77
C TYR A 270 -4.97 9.29 -41.59
N GLN A 271 -5.70 10.37 -41.90
CA GLN A 271 -5.21 11.49 -42.67
C GLN A 271 -3.98 12.17 -42.03
N GLN A 272 -4.01 12.31 -40.70
CA GLN A 272 -2.91 12.95 -39.98
C GLN A 272 -1.64 12.09 -39.94
N PHE A 273 -1.76 10.77 -39.82
CA PHE A 273 -0.61 9.87 -39.68
C PHE A 273 -0.16 9.21 -40.98
N SER A 274 -0.94 9.30 -42.07
CA SER A 274 -0.56 8.75 -43.36
C SER A 274 0.45 9.61 -44.15
N GLN A 275 0.62 10.90 -43.77
CA GLN A 275 1.58 11.80 -44.40
C GLN A 275 2.99 11.51 -43.85
N GLU A 276 3.97 11.30 -44.74
CA GLU A 276 5.37 11.12 -44.36
C GLU A 276 6.01 12.44 -43.91
N ASN A 277 6.87 12.37 -42.92
CA ASN A 277 7.86 13.39 -42.50
C ASN A 277 7.55 14.38 -41.37
N GLU A 278 6.56 14.20 -40.50
CA GLU A 278 6.50 15.03 -39.27
C GLU A 278 6.15 14.19 -38.05
N GLU A 279 6.90 14.36 -36.95
CA GLU A 279 6.47 13.94 -35.61
C GLU A 279 5.24 14.75 -35.23
N ARG A 280 4.08 14.10 -35.11
CA ARG A 280 2.80 14.75 -34.80
C ARG A 280 2.24 14.23 -33.50
N ASN A 281 2.03 15.13 -32.58
CA ASN A 281 1.23 14.90 -31.40
C ASN A 281 -0.20 15.39 -31.66
N ILE A 282 -1.18 14.49 -31.57
CA ILE A 282 -2.58 14.84 -31.77
C ILE A 282 -3.34 14.64 -30.47
N VAL A 283 -3.98 15.70 -30.00
CA VAL A 283 -4.90 15.66 -28.85
C VAL A 283 -6.33 15.70 -29.38
N VAL A 284 -7.14 14.69 -28.99
CA VAL A 284 -8.54 14.58 -29.41
C VAL A 284 -9.43 14.52 -28.21
N GLU A 285 -10.33 15.47 -28.07
CA GLU A 285 -11.43 15.40 -27.12
C GLU A 285 -12.62 14.68 -27.75
N ALA A 286 -13.15 13.68 -27.06
CA ALA A 286 -14.25 12.89 -27.54
C ALA A 286 -15.11 12.37 -26.38
N PRO A 287 -16.47 12.43 -26.47
CA PRO A 287 -17.35 11.98 -25.40
C PRO A 287 -17.22 10.49 -25.10
N THR A 288 -17.62 10.09 -23.89
CA THR A 288 -17.68 8.69 -23.48
C THR A 288 -18.61 7.89 -24.39
N GLY A 289 -18.33 6.62 -24.63
CA GLY A 289 -19.16 5.76 -25.47
C GLY A 289 -19.05 5.98 -26.98
N MET A 290 -18.27 6.94 -27.48
CA MET A 290 -18.07 7.19 -28.92
C MET A 290 -17.35 6.04 -29.64
N GLY A 291 -16.61 5.20 -28.90
CA GLY A 291 -15.78 4.13 -29.48
C GLY A 291 -14.37 4.60 -29.88
N LYS A 292 -13.76 5.42 -29.04
CA LYS A 292 -12.42 6.01 -29.23
C LYS A 292 -11.37 4.99 -29.59
N THR A 293 -11.31 3.88 -28.87
CA THR A 293 -10.30 2.83 -29.06
C THR A 293 -10.26 2.34 -30.51
N LEU A 294 -11.40 1.97 -31.06
CA LEU A 294 -11.47 1.58 -32.49
C LEU A 294 -11.22 2.79 -33.40
N GLY A 295 -11.62 3.99 -32.95
CA GLY A 295 -11.43 5.26 -33.66
C GLY A 295 -10.00 5.59 -33.98
N TYR A 296 -9.02 5.18 -33.16
CA TYR A 296 -7.59 5.39 -33.42
C TYR A 296 -6.82 4.11 -33.79
N LEU A 297 -7.15 2.94 -33.21
CA LEU A 297 -6.42 1.70 -33.52
C LEU A 297 -6.60 1.26 -34.95
N LEU A 298 -7.82 1.32 -35.50
CA LEU A 298 -8.09 0.87 -36.87
C LEU A 298 -7.28 1.71 -37.89
N PRO A 299 -7.36 3.05 -37.92
CA PRO A 299 -6.57 3.83 -38.87
C PRO A 299 -5.06 3.64 -38.68
N LEU A 300 -4.55 3.57 -37.44
CA LEU A 300 -3.13 3.37 -37.18
C LEU A 300 -2.62 2.01 -37.65
N SER A 301 -3.47 0.96 -37.59
CA SER A 301 -3.10 -0.36 -38.12
C SER A 301 -2.89 -0.33 -39.64
N TYR A 302 -3.63 0.49 -40.37
CA TYR A 302 -3.43 0.68 -41.80
C TYR A 302 -2.18 1.52 -42.11
N VAL A 303 -1.92 2.57 -41.33
CA VAL A 303 -0.69 3.37 -41.44
C VAL A 303 0.54 2.48 -41.19
N GLY A 304 0.54 1.68 -40.15
CA GLY A 304 1.63 0.75 -39.85
C GLY A 304 1.88 -0.24 -40.96
N ARG A 305 0.82 -0.82 -41.57
CA ARG A 305 0.92 -1.74 -42.74
C ARG A 305 1.46 -1.10 -44.01
N GLN A 306 1.30 0.20 -44.16
CA GLN A 306 1.82 0.94 -45.32
C GLN A 306 3.30 1.29 -45.19
N ARG A 307 3.78 1.39 -43.93
CA ARG A 307 5.17 1.72 -43.60
C ARG A 307 6.05 0.49 -43.38
N ALA A 308 5.50 -0.69 -43.19
CA ALA A 308 6.18 -1.99 -43.17
C ALA A 308 6.39 -2.49 -44.61
#